data_d40e54576df0b87dee28f8e75129a865
#
_entry.id   d40e54576df0b87dee28f8e75129a865
#
_cell.length_a   1.000
_cell.length_b   1.000
_cell.length_c   1.000
_cell.angle_alpha   90.00
_cell.angle_beta   90.00
_cell.angle_gamma   90.00
#
_symmetry.space_group_name_H-M   'P 1'
#
loop_
_entity.id
_entity.type
_entity.pdbx_description
1 polymer ?
#
loop_
_entity_poly.entity_id
_entity_poly.type
_entity_poly.pdbx_seq_one_letter_code
_entity_poly.pdbx_strand_id
1 'polypeptide(L)'
;MVSLENLEGKVKKVVRSTEWRTLQEKYNNATHIFYFGHGGNLGVSDHAAIDASRLTDKNIIAPGSGILATSIISDESFETWLAKWLEIRSRGLDKSKCLAVGMSCSTTGASSDS
;
A
#
# COMPACT_ATOMS: atom_id res chain seq x y z
N MET A 1 5.15 -19.06 -16.71
CA MET A 1 4.90 -17.67 -17.13
C MET A 1 3.43 -17.50 -17.46
N VAL A 2 2.82 -16.40 -17.04
CA VAL A 2 1.41 -16.11 -17.32
C VAL A 2 1.32 -15.55 -18.76
N SER A 3 0.42 -16.09 -19.58
CA SER A 3 0.18 -15.56 -20.92
C SER A 3 -0.61 -14.24 -20.83
N LEU A 4 -0.53 -13.43 -21.89
CA LEU A 4 -1.30 -12.18 -21.95
C LEU A 4 -2.80 -12.42 -21.87
N GLU A 5 -3.29 -13.51 -22.49
CA GLU A 5 -4.72 -13.87 -22.42
C GLU A 5 -5.14 -14.21 -20.99
N ASN A 6 -4.31 -14.98 -20.28
CA ASN A 6 -4.58 -15.33 -18.88
C ASN A 6 -4.53 -14.09 -17.99
N LEU A 7 -3.60 -13.18 -18.23
CA LEU A 7 -3.50 -11.92 -17.48
C LEU A 7 -4.73 -11.07 -17.70
N GLU A 8 -5.18 -10.92 -18.95
CA GLU A 8 -6.39 -10.15 -19.26
C GLU A 8 -7.61 -10.73 -18.55
N GLY A 9 -7.78 -12.06 -18.57
CA GLY A 9 -8.88 -12.72 -17.90
C GLY A 9 -8.85 -12.51 -16.39
N LYS A 10 -7.66 -12.58 -15.78
CA LYS A 10 -7.50 -12.34 -14.35
C LYS A 10 -7.83 -10.90 -13.98
N VAL A 11 -7.38 -9.92 -14.76
CA VAL A 11 -7.68 -8.51 -14.53
C VAL A 11 -9.18 -8.25 -14.63
N LYS A 12 -9.84 -8.79 -15.66
CA LYS A 12 -11.30 -8.65 -15.80
C LYS A 12 -12.04 -9.23 -14.62
N LYS A 13 -11.61 -10.40 -14.13
CA LYS A 13 -12.22 -11.05 -12.97
C LYS A 13 -12.08 -10.18 -11.72
N VAL A 14 -10.90 -9.61 -11.49
CA VAL A 14 -10.65 -8.73 -10.33
C VAL A 14 -11.51 -7.47 -10.41
N VAL A 15 -11.54 -6.81 -11.57
CA VAL A 15 -12.27 -5.55 -11.76
C VAL A 15 -13.78 -5.74 -11.57
N ARG A 16 -14.30 -6.95 -11.82
CA ARG A 16 -15.72 -7.26 -11.63
C ARG A 16 -16.04 -7.79 -10.23
N SER A 17 -15.03 -7.97 -9.38
CA SER A 17 -15.23 -8.55 -8.05
C SER A 17 -15.82 -7.55 -7.06
N THR A 18 -16.46 -8.09 -6.02
CA THR A 18 -16.98 -7.30 -4.90
C THR A 18 -15.83 -6.62 -4.15
N GLU A 19 -14.70 -7.33 -4.01
CA GLU A 19 -13.50 -6.82 -3.33
C GLU A 19 -12.96 -5.57 -4.03
N TRP A 20 -12.94 -5.56 -5.35
CA TRP A 20 -12.50 -4.40 -6.12
C TRP A 20 -13.43 -3.21 -5.91
N ARG A 21 -14.74 -3.44 -5.91
CA ARG A 21 -15.73 -2.39 -5.66
C ARG A 21 -15.56 -1.81 -4.26
N THR A 22 -15.37 -2.67 -3.26
CA THR A 22 -15.15 -2.24 -1.88
C THR A 22 -13.88 -1.40 -1.78
N LEU A 23 -12.81 -1.80 -2.46
CA LEU A 23 -11.57 -1.03 -2.49
C LEU A 23 -11.79 0.35 -3.09
N GLN A 24 -12.52 0.44 -4.21
CA GLN A 24 -12.83 1.72 -4.85
C GLN A 24 -13.61 2.64 -3.92
N GLU A 25 -14.60 2.11 -3.21
CA GLU A 25 -15.40 2.89 -2.27
C GLU A 25 -14.54 3.42 -1.13
N LYS A 26 -13.69 2.57 -0.55
CA LYS A 26 -12.78 2.99 0.52
C LYS A 26 -11.76 4.00 0.04
N TYR A 27 -11.23 3.82 -1.16
CA TYR A 27 -10.27 4.73 -1.75
C TYR A 27 -10.91 6.11 -1.96
N ASN A 28 -12.11 6.15 -2.52
CA ASN A 28 -12.83 7.40 -2.77
C ASN A 28 -13.18 8.14 -1.48
N ASN A 29 -13.49 7.41 -0.41
CA ASN A 29 -13.84 8.01 0.88
C ASN A 29 -12.61 8.49 1.65
N ALA A 30 -11.44 7.91 1.42
CA ALA A 30 -10.24 8.23 2.19
C ALA A 30 -9.68 9.60 1.80
N THR A 31 -9.14 10.33 2.78
CA THR A 31 -8.40 11.58 2.57
C THR A 31 -6.90 11.37 2.71
N HIS A 32 -6.50 10.34 3.46
CA HIS A 32 -5.10 9.97 3.69
C HIS A 32 -4.91 8.50 3.32
N ILE A 33 -4.00 8.23 2.39
CA ILE A 33 -3.75 6.88 1.91
C ILE A 33 -2.26 6.58 2.09
N PHE A 34 -1.97 5.39 2.63
CA PHE A 34 -0.61 4.95 2.92
C PHE A 34 -0.30 3.75 2.04
N TYR A 35 0.63 3.91 1.10
CA TYR A 35 1.11 2.82 0.24
C TYR A 35 2.35 2.20 0.86
N PHE A 36 2.48 0.89 0.80
CA PHE A 36 3.65 0.21 1.34
C PHE A 36 3.91 -1.10 0.60
N GLY A 37 5.12 -1.63 0.78
CA GLY A 37 5.56 -2.89 0.24
C GLY A 37 6.95 -3.20 0.76
N HIS A 38 7.50 -4.35 0.38
CA HIS A 38 8.87 -4.76 0.75
C HIS A 38 9.73 -4.92 -0.51
N GLY A 39 11.02 -4.70 -0.38
CA GLY A 39 11.97 -4.83 -1.47
C GLY A 39 11.63 -3.93 -2.65
N GLY A 40 11.54 -4.49 -3.85
CA GLY A 40 11.18 -3.74 -5.06
C GLY A 40 9.80 -3.11 -5.00
N ASN A 41 8.87 -3.71 -4.25
CA ASN A 41 7.53 -3.15 -4.06
C ASN A 41 7.55 -1.86 -3.24
N LEU A 42 8.58 -1.63 -2.45
CA LEU A 42 8.75 -0.36 -1.74
C LEU A 42 8.97 0.78 -2.73
N GLY A 43 9.83 0.57 -3.74
CA GLY A 43 10.02 1.55 -4.81
C GLY A 43 8.76 1.77 -5.64
N VAL A 44 8.03 0.71 -5.94
CA VAL A 44 6.74 0.82 -6.65
C VAL A 44 5.75 1.63 -5.83
N SER A 45 5.66 1.38 -4.53
CA SER A 45 4.75 2.13 -3.66
C SER A 45 5.13 3.61 -3.56
N ASP A 46 6.41 3.93 -3.52
CA ASP A 46 6.87 5.32 -3.51
C ASP A 46 6.46 6.07 -4.78
N HIS A 47 6.71 5.47 -5.93
CA HIS A 47 6.36 6.08 -7.21
C HIS A 47 4.84 6.23 -7.35
N ALA A 48 4.10 5.19 -6.99
CA ALA A 48 2.64 5.21 -7.04
C ALA A 48 2.07 6.30 -6.13
N ALA A 49 2.63 6.48 -4.95
CA ALA A 49 2.18 7.52 -4.01
C ALA A 49 2.40 8.92 -4.58
N ILE A 50 3.53 9.17 -5.23
CA ILE A 50 3.81 10.46 -5.86
C ILE A 50 2.82 10.74 -6.97
N ASP A 51 2.62 9.79 -7.87
CA ASP A 51 1.71 9.95 -9.01
C ASP A 51 0.27 10.14 -8.53
N ALA A 52 -0.19 9.33 -7.59
CA ALA A 52 -1.55 9.43 -7.07
C ALA A 52 -1.78 10.75 -6.32
N SER A 53 -0.78 11.25 -5.60
CA SER A 53 -0.88 12.55 -4.92
C SER A 53 -1.00 13.71 -5.90
N ARG A 54 -0.36 13.59 -7.07
CA ARG A 54 -0.43 14.63 -8.10
C ARG A 54 -1.74 14.59 -8.89
N LEU A 55 -2.35 13.41 -9.00
CA LEU A 55 -3.55 13.18 -9.81
C LEU A 55 -4.85 13.26 -9.00
N THR A 56 -4.75 13.34 -7.68
CA THR A 56 -5.91 13.43 -6.80
C THR A 56 -5.72 14.58 -5.82
N ASP A 57 -6.76 14.88 -5.05
CA ASP A 57 -6.68 15.85 -3.94
C ASP A 57 -6.41 15.16 -2.60
N LYS A 58 -6.02 13.88 -2.63
CA LYS A 58 -5.77 13.10 -1.43
C LYS A 58 -4.31 13.20 -0.99
N ASN A 59 -4.09 13.07 0.30
CA ASN A 59 -2.75 13.01 0.87
C ASN A 59 -2.28 11.55 0.84
N ILE A 60 -1.41 11.22 -0.10
CA ILE A 60 -0.95 9.85 -0.32
C ILE A 60 0.55 9.78 -0.10
N ILE A 61 0.98 8.92 0.83
CA ILE A 61 2.38 8.77 1.18
C ILE A 61 2.79 7.29 1.20
N ALA A 62 4.08 7.07 1.05
CA ALA A 62 4.72 5.77 1.19
C ALA A 62 5.93 5.94 2.11
N PRO A 63 6.54 4.85 2.62
CA PRO A 63 7.68 4.97 3.54
C PRO A 63 8.87 5.76 2.99
N GLY A 64 9.00 5.85 1.68
CA GLY A 64 10.06 6.66 1.08
C GLY A 64 11.41 5.98 1.14
N SER A 65 12.46 6.76 1.43
CA SER A 65 13.82 6.24 1.47
C SER A 65 14.00 5.18 2.55
N GLY A 66 15.00 4.33 2.35
CA GLY A 66 15.35 3.29 3.31
C GLY A 66 15.79 3.82 4.68
N ILE A 67 16.05 5.11 4.82
CA ILE A 67 16.47 5.70 6.09
C ILE A 67 15.39 5.51 7.16
N LEU A 68 14.15 5.87 6.85
CA LEU A 68 13.05 5.73 7.80
C LEU A 68 12.81 4.26 8.16
N ALA A 69 12.72 3.39 7.15
CA ALA A 69 12.50 1.97 7.38
C ALA A 69 13.65 1.35 8.19
N THR A 70 14.88 1.66 7.86
CA THR A 70 16.06 1.13 8.55
C THR A 70 16.10 1.59 9.99
N SER A 71 15.77 2.84 10.26
CA SER A 71 15.71 3.38 11.61
C SER A 71 14.67 2.65 12.47
N ILE A 72 13.47 2.45 11.93
CA ILE A 72 12.40 1.76 12.65
C ILE A 72 12.78 0.29 12.88
N ILE A 73 13.35 -0.38 11.88
CA ILE A 73 13.76 -1.77 12.00
C ILE A 73 14.83 -1.93 13.08
N SER A 74 15.76 -1.00 13.15
CA SER A 74 16.82 -1.03 14.17
C SER A 74 16.28 -0.89 15.58
N ASP A 75 15.32 0.01 15.79
CA ASP A 75 14.78 0.31 17.11
C ASP A 75 13.65 -0.64 17.52
N GLU A 76 12.87 -1.14 16.58
CA GLU A 76 11.72 -2.02 16.87
C GLU A 76 11.98 -3.45 16.40
N SER A 77 11.61 -3.77 15.15
CA SER A 77 11.91 -5.06 14.54
C SER A 77 11.53 -5.03 13.07
N PHE A 78 12.08 -5.96 12.31
CA PHE A 78 11.72 -6.13 10.90
C PHE A 78 10.25 -6.54 10.74
N GLU A 79 9.73 -7.36 11.66
CA GLU A 79 8.36 -7.86 11.57
C GLU A 79 7.32 -6.79 11.83
N THR A 80 7.65 -5.75 12.60
CA THR A 80 6.68 -4.75 13.06
C THR A 80 6.89 -3.36 12.46
N TRP A 81 7.91 -3.17 11.62
CA TRP A 81 8.26 -1.82 11.17
C TRP A 81 7.14 -1.14 10.37
N LEU A 82 6.41 -1.88 9.53
CA LEU A 82 5.32 -1.28 8.75
C LEU A 82 4.17 -0.84 9.65
N ALA A 83 3.82 -1.67 10.64
CA ALA A 83 2.77 -1.31 11.60
C ALA A 83 3.17 -0.05 12.39
N LYS A 84 4.43 0.03 12.80
CA LYS A 84 4.96 1.20 13.52
C LYS A 84 4.96 2.45 12.64
N TRP A 85 5.36 2.32 11.38
CA TRP A 85 5.33 3.42 10.43
C TRP A 85 3.90 3.94 10.23
N LEU A 86 2.94 3.05 10.05
CA LEU A 86 1.53 3.42 9.92
C LEU A 86 1.01 4.13 11.16
N GLU A 87 1.36 3.64 12.35
CA GLU A 87 0.99 4.27 13.61
C GLU A 87 1.50 5.70 13.69
N ILE A 88 2.79 5.90 13.38
CA ILE A 88 3.42 7.22 13.43
C ILE A 88 2.76 8.18 12.44
N ARG A 89 2.54 7.73 11.21
CA ARG A 89 2.03 8.60 10.13
C ARG A 89 0.54 8.90 10.24
N SER A 90 -0.20 8.07 10.95
CA SER A 90 -1.64 8.28 11.11
C SER A 90 -2.03 8.94 12.43
N ARG A 91 -1.06 9.34 13.24
CA ARG A 91 -1.34 10.05 14.51
C ARG A 91 -2.10 11.33 14.25
N GLY A 92 -3.15 11.56 15.03
CA GLY A 92 -3.97 12.75 14.91
C GLY A 92 -4.93 12.77 13.75
N LEU A 93 -4.97 11.72 12.91
CA LEU A 93 -5.88 11.64 11.79
C LEU A 93 -7.14 10.87 12.15
N ASP A 94 -8.24 11.22 11.49
CA ASP A 94 -9.49 10.46 11.58
C ASP A 94 -9.29 9.12 10.87
N LYS A 95 -9.29 8.02 11.64
CA LYS A 95 -9.02 6.67 11.11
C LYS A 95 -10.07 6.22 10.10
N SER A 96 -11.30 6.73 10.18
CA SER A 96 -12.33 6.40 9.20
C SER A 96 -12.03 6.97 7.81
N LYS A 97 -11.12 7.93 7.71
CA LYS A 97 -10.67 8.55 6.46
C LYS A 97 -9.28 8.11 6.03
N CYS A 98 -8.71 7.10 6.69
CA CYS A 98 -7.40 6.56 6.37
C CYS A 98 -7.53 5.20 5.69
N LEU A 99 -6.68 4.95 4.71
CA LEU A 99 -6.62 3.68 3.99
C LEU A 99 -5.16 3.26 3.84
N ALA A 100 -4.85 2.02 4.13
CA ALA A 100 -3.53 1.44 3.91
C ALA A 100 -3.61 0.44 2.76
N VAL A 101 -2.72 0.56 1.79
CA VAL A 101 -2.68 -0.30 0.60
C VAL A 101 -1.30 -0.97 0.52
N GLY A 102 -1.28 -2.28 0.68
CA GLY A 102 -0.06 -3.08 0.58
C GLY A 102 0.12 -3.66 -0.81
N MET A 103 1.36 -3.67 -1.28
CA MET A 103 1.75 -4.22 -2.58
C MET A 103 2.66 -5.42 -2.36
N SER A 104 2.30 -6.58 -2.89
CA SER A 104 3.07 -7.79 -2.73
C SER A 104 2.98 -8.65 -3.99
N CYS A 105 4.12 -9.25 -4.37
CA CYS A 105 4.16 -10.27 -5.42
C CYS A 105 4.20 -11.67 -4.82
N SER A 106 4.24 -11.79 -3.50
CA SER A 106 4.31 -13.07 -2.79
C SER A 106 2.91 -13.61 -2.51
N THR A 107 2.70 -14.90 -2.77
CA THR A 107 1.47 -15.59 -2.40
C THR A 107 1.59 -16.31 -1.07
N THR A 108 2.75 -16.23 -0.42
CA THR A 108 3.00 -16.90 0.87
C THR A 108 2.51 -16.09 2.07
N GLY A 109 2.18 -14.82 1.87
CA GLY A 109 1.76 -13.94 2.94
C GLY A 109 2.89 -13.26 3.69
N ALA A 110 4.14 -13.59 3.40
CA ALA A 110 5.29 -13.04 4.14
C ALA A 110 5.37 -11.51 4.07
N SER A 111 5.04 -10.92 2.92
CA SER A 111 4.99 -9.47 2.75
C SER A 111 3.65 -8.88 3.16
N SER A 112 2.55 -9.58 2.89
CA SER A 112 1.20 -9.07 3.13
C SER A 112 0.81 -9.11 4.60
N ASP A 113 1.48 -9.90 5.42
CA ASP A 113 1.24 -9.96 6.86
C ASP A 113 1.95 -8.85 7.64
N SER A 114 2.78 -8.09 6.97
CA SER A 114 3.50 -6.96 7.57
C SER A 114 2.63 -5.69 7.62
#